data_73cfffee651edc6e91ca1a31f4138aaa
#
_entry.id   73cfffee651edc6e91ca1a31f4138aaa
#
_cell.length_a   1.000
_cell.length_b   1.000
_cell.length_c   1.000
_cell.angle_alpha   90.00
_cell.angle_beta   90.00
_cell.angle_gamma   90.00
#
_symmetry.space_group_name_H-M   'P 1'
#
loop_
_entity.id
_entity.type
_entity.pdbx_description
1 polymer ?
#
loop_
_entity_poly.entity_id
_entity_poly.type
_entity_poly.pdbx_seq_one_letter_code
_entity_poly.pdbx_strand_id
1 'polypeptide(L)'
;MHKKPTVLGAQNALQVLSTVVQETPLQYNKRLSDALSASIFLKREDQQQVRSFKIRGAFNKINALDPKELEKGIVCASAGNHAQGFAFSCNQLKTAGHCQLSPL
;
A
#
# COMPACT_ATOMS: atom_id res chain seq x y z
N MET A 1 -16.78 5.69 13.91
CA MET A 1 -16.73 4.23 14.20
C MET A 1 -15.80 3.57 13.17
N HIS A 2 -14.74 2.94 13.64
CA HIS A 2 -13.85 2.20 12.74
C HIS A 2 -14.56 0.92 12.28
N LYS A 3 -14.83 0.82 10.98
CA LYS A 3 -15.36 -0.42 10.41
C LYS A 3 -14.28 -1.50 10.46
N LYS A 4 -14.62 -2.67 10.98
CA LYS A 4 -13.72 -3.83 10.95
C LYS A 4 -13.46 -4.24 9.49
N PRO A 5 -12.25 -4.71 9.17
CA PRO A 5 -11.97 -5.27 7.86
C PRO A 5 -12.91 -6.46 7.56
N THR A 6 -13.37 -6.56 6.32
CA THR A 6 -14.23 -7.64 5.86
C THR A 6 -13.64 -8.30 4.62
N VAL A 7 -14.04 -9.55 4.35
CA VAL A 7 -13.65 -10.27 3.12
C VAL A 7 -14.11 -9.50 1.88
N LEU A 8 -15.35 -9.00 1.89
CA LEU A 8 -15.88 -8.20 0.78
C LEU A 8 -15.05 -6.92 0.56
N GLY A 9 -14.64 -6.25 1.65
CA GLY A 9 -13.77 -5.08 1.56
C GLY A 9 -12.42 -5.40 0.92
N ALA A 10 -11.83 -6.54 1.26
CA ALA A 10 -10.59 -7.01 0.64
C ALA A 10 -10.77 -7.36 -0.85
N GLN A 11 -11.87 -7.99 -1.22
CA GLN A 11 -12.20 -8.30 -2.62
C GLN A 11 -12.40 -7.03 -3.45
N ASN A 12 -13.11 -6.04 -2.93
CA ASN A 12 -13.28 -4.75 -3.59
C ASN A 12 -11.94 -4.02 -3.75
N ALA A 13 -11.09 -4.03 -2.72
CA ALA A 13 -9.74 -3.47 -2.79
C ALA A 13 -8.89 -4.17 -3.85
N LEU A 14 -9.00 -5.50 -3.98
CA LEU A 14 -8.27 -6.25 -4.99
C LEU A 14 -8.61 -5.77 -6.41
N GLN A 15 -9.88 -5.52 -6.70
CA GLN A 15 -10.31 -4.99 -8.01
C GLN A 15 -9.67 -3.63 -8.31
N VAL A 16 -9.71 -2.71 -7.35
CA VAL A 16 -9.09 -1.39 -7.47
C VAL A 16 -7.58 -1.51 -7.66
N LEU A 17 -6.93 -2.34 -6.86
CA LEU A 17 -5.47 -2.46 -6.83
C LEU A 17 -4.90 -3.21 -8.01
N SER A 18 -5.65 -4.08 -8.68
CA SER A 18 -5.19 -4.86 -9.82
C SER A 18 -4.65 -4.02 -10.98
N THR A 19 -5.02 -2.74 -11.05
CA THR A 19 -4.56 -1.81 -12.07
C THR A 19 -3.18 -1.19 -11.80
N VAL A 20 -2.71 -1.23 -10.55
CA VAL A 20 -1.50 -0.52 -10.13
C VAL A 20 -0.49 -1.35 -9.35
N VAL A 21 -0.91 -2.45 -8.74
CA VAL A 21 -0.01 -3.32 -7.98
C VAL A 21 0.41 -4.52 -8.80
N GLN A 22 1.63 -4.99 -8.54
CA GLN A 22 2.10 -6.26 -9.08
C GLN A 22 1.63 -7.40 -8.18
N GLU A 23 1.25 -8.52 -8.78
CA GLU A 23 1.04 -9.75 -8.05
C GLU A 23 2.40 -10.33 -7.66
N THR A 24 2.83 -10.04 -6.44
CA THR A 24 4.12 -10.48 -5.93
C THR A 24 4.07 -11.94 -5.48
N PRO A 25 5.17 -12.69 -5.62
CA PRO A 25 5.19 -14.09 -5.23
C PRO A 25 5.08 -14.29 -3.72
N LEU A 26 4.50 -15.42 -3.34
CA LEU A 26 4.58 -15.99 -1.99
C LEU A 26 5.68 -17.04 -2.01
N GLN A 27 6.86 -16.71 -1.50
CA GLN A 27 8.07 -17.47 -1.63
C GLN A 27 8.41 -18.24 -0.35
N TYR A 28 8.60 -19.55 -0.44
CA TYR A 28 9.11 -20.35 0.66
C TYR A 28 10.53 -19.93 1.04
N ASN A 29 10.77 -19.74 2.33
CA ASN A 29 12.09 -19.38 2.86
C ASN A 29 12.67 -20.53 3.68
N LYS A 30 13.55 -21.32 3.05
CA LYS A 30 14.16 -22.48 3.68
C LYS A 30 14.94 -22.14 4.94
N ARG A 31 15.76 -21.10 4.92
CA ARG A 31 16.60 -20.71 6.06
C ARG A 31 15.77 -20.38 7.30
N LEU A 32 14.71 -19.59 7.15
CA LEU A 32 13.83 -19.26 8.28
C LEU A 32 13.01 -20.48 8.72
N SER A 33 12.57 -21.29 7.77
CA SER A 33 11.81 -22.50 8.07
C SER A 33 12.62 -23.49 8.89
N ASP A 34 13.86 -23.73 8.54
CA ASP A 34 14.77 -24.60 9.28
C ASP A 34 15.06 -24.03 10.70
N ALA A 35 15.33 -22.73 10.79
CA ALA A 35 15.66 -22.08 12.06
C ALA A 35 14.50 -22.07 13.05
N LEU A 36 13.26 -22.00 12.55
CA LEU A 36 12.04 -21.88 13.37
C LEU A 36 11.22 -23.17 13.44
N SER A 37 11.69 -24.24 12.82
CA SER A 37 10.97 -25.53 12.73
C SER A 37 9.52 -25.35 12.25
N ALA A 38 9.32 -24.49 11.25
CA ALA A 38 8.01 -24.14 10.70
C ALA A 38 8.09 -23.91 9.19
N SER A 39 6.97 -23.96 8.48
CA SER A 39 6.91 -23.58 7.07
C SER A 39 6.73 -22.07 6.93
N ILE A 40 7.79 -21.35 6.62
CA ILE A 40 7.80 -19.89 6.50
C ILE A 40 7.77 -19.48 5.04
N PHE A 41 6.80 -18.65 4.68
CA PHE A 41 6.64 -18.05 3.37
C PHE A 41 6.73 -16.54 3.47
N LEU A 42 7.41 -15.91 2.51
CA LEU A 42 7.54 -14.46 2.41
C LEU A 42 6.68 -13.96 1.26
N LYS A 43 5.72 -13.08 1.54
CA LYS A 43 5.02 -12.31 0.51
C LYS A 43 5.94 -11.17 0.07
N ARG A 44 6.47 -11.26 -1.16
CA ARG A 44 7.56 -10.42 -1.65
C ARG A 44 7.10 -9.03 -2.08
N GLU A 45 6.53 -8.27 -1.16
CA GLU A 45 6.07 -6.89 -1.40
C GLU A 45 7.22 -5.88 -1.63
N ASP A 46 8.45 -6.27 -1.32
CA ASP A 46 9.67 -5.55 -1.73
C ASP A 46 9.83 -5.49 -3.27
N GLN A 47 9.11 -6.31 -4.02
CA GLN A 47 9.08 -6.31 -5.48
C GLN A 47 8.02 -5.36 -6.08
N GLN A 48 7.19 -4.71 -5.27
CA GLN A 48 6.34 -3.63 -5.75
C GLN A 48 7.18 -2.46 -6.29
N GLN A 49 6.59 -1.62 -7.16
CA GLN A 49 7.28 -0.43 -7.71
C GLN A 49 7.84 0.49 -6.63
N VAL A 50 7.09 0.65 -5.53
CA VAL A 50 7.51 1.47 -4.38
C VAL A 50 8.31 0.67 -3.33
N ARG A 51 8.69 -0.58 -3.65
CA ARG A 51 9.51 -1.46 -2.82
C ARG A 51 8.93 -1.81 -1.46
N SER A 52 7.62 -1.68 -1.28
CA SER A 52 6.91 -2.07 -0.06
C SER A 52 5.41 -2.32 -0.32
N PHE A 53 4.72 -2.91 0.66
CA PHE A 53 3.27 -3.14 0.61
C PHE A 53 2.44 -1.85 0.74
N LYS A 54 3.05 -0.73 1.06
CA LYS A 54 2.34 0.54 1.35
C LYS A 54 1.55 1.08 0.16
N ILE A 55 1.93 0.73 -1.06
CA ILE A 55 1.17 1.06 -2.27
C ILE A 55 -0.29 0.60 -2.17
N ARG A 56 -0.55 -0.55 -1.57
CA ARG A 56 -1.89 -1.13 -1.46
C ARG A 56 -2.83 -0.24 -0.65
N GLY A 57 -2.46 0.07 0.57
CA GLY A 57 -3.29 0.89 1.45
C GLY A 57 -3.40 2.34 0.99
N ALA A 58 -2.30 2.93 0.54
CA ALA A 58 -2.28 4.31 0.06
C ALA A 58 -3.17 4.49 -1.17
N PHE A 59 -2.97 3.68 -2.19
CA PHE A 59 -3.76 3.79 -3.43
C PHE A 59 -5.24 3.50 -3.18
N ASN A 60 -5.56 2.42 -2.47
CA ASN A 60 -6.95 2.06 -2.19
C ASN A 60 -7.69 3.16 -1.41
N LYS A 61 -7.03 3.78 -0.43
CA LYS A 61 -7.63 4.89 0.34
C LYS A 61 -7.84 6.14 -0.51
N ILE A 62 -6.83 6.55 -1.25
CA ILE A 62 -6.90 7.79 -2.05
C ILE A 62 -7.90 7.64 -3.21
N ASN A 63 -7.91 6.48 -3.87
CA ASN A 63 -8.86 6.19 -4.94
C ASN A 63 -10.33 6.18 -4.48
N ALA A 64 -10.57 5.95 -3.20
CA ALA A 64 -11.92 5.94 -2.63
C ALA A 64 -12.41 7.32 -2.16
N LEU A 65 -11.60 8.38 -2.28
CA LEU A 65 -11.98 9.73 -1.91
C LEU A 65 -12.92 10.35 -2.96
N ASP A 66 -13.82 11.20 -2.50
CA ASP A 66 -14.68 11.98 -3.38
C ASP A 66 -13.84 12.92 -4.26
N PRO A 67 -14.19 13.14 -5.54
CA PRO A 67 -13.48 14.08 -6.42
C PRO A 67 -13.27 15.46 -5.82
N LYS A 68 -14.25 15.99 -5.08
CA LYS A 68 -14.13 17.27 -4.37
C LYS A 68 -13.08 17.27 -3.26
N GLU A 69 -12.83 16.11 -2.64
CA GLU A 69 -11.76 15.95 -1.67
C GLU A 69 -10.39 15.90 -2.39
N LEU A 70 -10.32 15.20 -3.51
CA LEU A 70 -9.12 15.11 -4.33
C LEU A 70 -8.68 16.48 -4.87
N GLU A 71 -9.62 17.33 -5.28
CA GLU A 71 -9.34 18.70 -5.75
C GLU A 71 -8.66 19.58 -4.69
N LYS A 72 -8.94 19.35 -3.41
CA LYS A 72 -8.28 20.08 -2.31
C LYS A 72 -6.84 19.66 -2.07
N GLY A 73 -6.42 18.57 -2.68
CA GLY A 73 -5.14 17.93 -2.41
C GLY A 73 -5.17 17.09 -1.13
N ILE A 74 -4.14 16.29 -0.95
CA ILE A 74 -4.04 15.30 0.12
C ILE A 74 -2.74 15.52 0.87
N VAL A 75 -2.76 15.32 2.19
CA VAL A 75 -1.58 15.42 3.04
C VAL A 75 -1.31 14.09 3.73
N CYS A 76 -0.04 13.77 3.94
CA CYS A 76 0.39 12.69 4.80
C CYS A 76 1.60 13.12 5.63
N ALA A 77 1.90 12.35 6.68
CA ALA A 77 3.11 12.52 7.47
C ALA A 77 3.90 11.20 7.46
N SER A 78 5.03 11.18 6.80
CA SER A 78 5.89 10.00 6.71
C SER A 78 7.25 10.35 6.11
N ALA A 79 8.30 9.73 6.63
CA ALA A 79 9.66 9.83 6.09
C ALA A 79 10.12 8.54 5.38
N GLY A 80 9.23 7.57 5.15
CA GLY A 80 9.60 6.24 4.66
C GLY A 80 8.65 5.67 3.63
N ASN A 81 8.40 4.38 3.72
CA ASN A 81 7.64 3.61 2.73
C ASN A 81 6.22 4.13 2.49
N HIS A 82 5.56 4.69 3.52
CA HIS A 82 4.24 5.27 3.34
C HIS A 82 4.29 6.52 2.45
N ALA A 83 5.30 7.37 2.60
CA ALA A 83 5.50 8.53 1.73
C ALA A 83 5.65 8.13 0.26
N GLN A 84 6.37 7.06 -0.02
CA GLN A 84 6.54 6.53 -1.38
C GLN A 84 5.23 6.00 -1.97
N GLY A 85 4.47 5.22 -1.20
CA GLY A 85 3.15 4.73 -1.61
C GLY A 85 2.15 5.87 -1.82
N PHE A 86 2.18 6.87 -0.97
CA PHE A 86 1.39 8.10 -1.08
C PHE A 86 1.74 8.88 -2.35
N ALA A 87 3.01 9.18 -2.59
CA ALA A 87 3.47 9.94 -3.76
C ALA A 87 3.13 9.22 -5.07
N PHE A 88 3.34 7.92 -5.12
CA PHE A 88 2.94 7.09 -6.26
C PHE A 88 1.44 7.20 -6.52
N SER A 89 0.62 7.07 -5.48
CA SER A 89 -0.84 7.10 -5.60
C SER A 89 -1.35 8.47 -6.04
N CYS A 90 -0.81 9.55 -5.50
CA CYS A 90 -1.14 10.91 -5.93
C CYS A 90 -0.79 11.15 -7.41
N ASN A 91 0.36 10.66 -7.85
CA ASN A 91 0.79 10.76 -9.24
C ASN A 91 -0.14 9.98 -10.19
N GLN A 92 -0.50 8.75 -9.84
CA GLN A 92 -1.41 7.91 -10.62
C GLN A 92 -2.81 8.52 -10.74
N LEU A 93 -3.31 9.11 -9.67
CA LEU A 93 -4.64 9.72 -9.60
C LEU A 93 -4.65 11.21 -9.97
N LYS A 94 -3.50 11.76 -10.38
CA LYS A 94 -3.33 13.17 -10.81
C LYS A 94 -3.88 14.16 -9.79
N THR A 95 -3.65 13.89 -8.51
CA THR A 95 -4.03 14.78 -7.40
C THR A 95 -2.79 15.37 -6.73
N ALA A 96 -2.92 16.58 -6.21
CA ALA A 96 -1.85 17.22 -5.45
C ALA A 96 -1.67 16.52 -4.10
N GLY A 97 -0.42 16.15 -3.79
CA GLY A 97 -0.05 15.52 -2.53
C GLY A 97 1.06 16.29 -1.81
N HIS A 98 0.90 16.51 -0.52
CA HIS A 98 1.94 17.06 0.34
C HIS A 98 2.32 16.06 1.42
N CYS A 99 3.61 15.70 1.48
CA CYS A 99 4.12 14.81 2.52
C CYS A 99 4.94 15.61 3.53
N GLN A 100 4.45 15.68 4.75
CA GLN A 100 5.18 16.28 5.86
C GLN A 100 6.20 15.27 6.38
N LEU A 101 7.48 15.63 6.31
CA LEU A 101 8.54 14.87 6.95
C LEU A 101 8.54 15.19 8.45
N SER A 102 8.52 14.17 9.29
CA SER A 102 8.76 14.38 10.71
C SER A 102 10.18 14.86 10.90
N PRO A 103 10.43 15.89 11.71
CA PRO A 103 11.80 16.18 12.14
C PRO A 103 12.34 14.95 12.88
N LEU A 104 13.54 14.54 12.54
CA LEU A 104 14.27 13.47 13.22
C LEU A 104 14.63 13.90 14.64
#